data_21ebdf3800a51fd52edf87fd762bde1e
#
_entry.id   21ebdf3800a51fd52edf87fd762bde1e
#
_cell.length_a   1.000
_cell.length_b   1.000
_cell.length_c   1.000
_cell.angle_alpha   90.00
_cell.angle_beta   90.00
_cell.angle_gamma   90.00
#
_symmetry.space_group_name_H-M   'P 1'
#
loop_
_entity.id
_entity.type
_entity.pdbx_description
1 polymer ?
#
loop_
_entity_poly.entity_id
_entity_poly.type
_entity_poly.pdbx_seq_one_letter_code
_entity_poly.pdbx_strand_id
1 'polypeptide(L)'
;MKTEYLNFYNNLVKLTTNKSLYDNLIDEQDTFSDRLSIFLIHFAFILKEYKNVDNEKILQELYDFNFRQLELSIREIGYGDQSINKKMKDYLNLFHNIISDIHFWDDMELLKKNECLLKFLQNFGNIEFLVRYFQDFSLELKKYDLNSYLKSVNKS
;
A
#
# COMPACT_ATOMS: atom_id res chain seq x y z
N MET A 1 -17.07 13.02 4.43
CA MET A 1 -15.65 13.18 4.06
C MET A 1 -14.76 12.31 4.93
N LYS A 2 -14.70 12.58 6.24
CA LYS A 2 -13.83 11.80 7.14
C LYS A 2 -14.21 10.32 7.22
N THR A 3 -15.50 10.01 7.21
CA THR A 3 -15.98 8.63 7.24
C THR A 3 -15.56 7.87 5.99
N GLU A 4 -15.62 8.51 4.84
CA GLU A 4 -15.21 7.94 3.56
C GLU A 4 -13.71 7.60 3.55
N TYR A 5 -12.89 8.50 4.08
CA TYR A 5 -11.44 8.28 4.17
C TYR A 5 -11.11 7.20 5.19
N LEU A 6 -11.83 7.14 6.29
CA LEU A 6 -11.66 6.08 7.28
C LEU A 6 -12.03 4.71 6.67
N ASN A 7 -13.09 4.64 5.90
CA ASN A 7 -13.49 3.41 5.21
C ASN A 7 -12.44 2.98 4.19
N PHE A 8 -11.85 3.93 3.49
CA PHE A 8 -10.73 3.67 2.59
C PHE A 8 -9.53 3.09 3.35
N TYR A 9 -9.14 3.72 4.46
CA TYR A 9 -8.04 3.23 5.29
C TYR A 9 -8.33 1.81 5.80
N ASN A 10 -9.54 1.58 6.31
CA ASN A 10 -9.94 0.27 6.81
C ASN A 10 -9.92 -0.79 5.71
N ASN A 11 -10.27 -0.41 4.49
CA ASN A 11 -10.17 -1.30 3.34
C ASN A 11 -8.72 -1.69 3.05
N LEU A 12 -7.80 -0.72 3.11
CA LEU A 12 -6.36 -1.02 2.95
C LEU A 12 -5.87 -1.98 4.03
N VAL A 13 -6.27 -1.76 5.28
CA VAL A 13 -5.93 -2.66 6.38
C VAL A 13 -6.46 -4.06 6.11
N LYS A 14 -7.70 -4.17 5.68
CA LYS A 14 -8.33 -5.46 5.36
C LYS A 14 -7.58 -6.19 4.25
N LEU A 15 -7.22 -5.49 3.18
CA LEU A 15 -6.43 -6.05 2.09
C LEU A 15 -5.07 -6.54 2.60
N THR A 16 -4.46 -5.76 3.49
CA THR A 16 -3.15 -6.09 4.07
C THR A 16 -3.20 -7.30 4.99
N THR A 17 -4.35 -7.58 5.62
CA THR A 17 -4.48 -8.72 6.54
C THR A 17 -4.86 -10.02 5.84
N ASN A 18 -4.90 -10.06 4.52
CA ASN A 18 -5.14 -11.28 3.76
C ASN A 18 -4.02 -12.29 4.03
N LYS A 19 -4.35 -13.38 4.71
CA LYS A 19 -3.37 -14.37 5.18
C LYS A 19 -2.60 -15.03 4.04
N SER A 20 -3.22 -15.20 2.88
CA SER A 20 -2.57 -15.85 1.74
C SER A 20 -1.33 -15.11 1.27
N LEU A 21 -1.23 -13.81 1.55
CA LEU A 21 -0.06 -13.00 1.17
C LEU A 21 1.19 -13.40 1.98
N TYR A 22 1.01 -14.02 3.15
CA TYR A 22 2.11 -14.29 4.09
C TYR A 22 2.42 -15.79 4.22
N ASP A 23 1.87 -16.62 3.35
CA ASP A 23 2.02 -18.09 3.45
C ASP A 23 3.46 -18.57 3.24
N ASN A 24 4.26 -17.83 2.49
CA ASN A 24 5.59 -18.24 2.09
C ASN A 24 6.67 -17.25 2.53
N LEU A 25 6.62 -16.83 3.80
CA LEU A 25 7.68 -15.99 4.36
C LEU A 25 8.97 -16.80 4.54
N ILE A 26 10.10 -16.21 4.19
CA ILE A 26 11.42 -16.82 4.37
C ILE A 26 11.72 -16.96 5.86
N ASP A 27 11.52 -15.89 6.63
CA ASP A 27 11.52 -15.90 8.08
C ASP A 27 10.07 -16.12 8.46
N GLU A 28 9.74 -17.22 9.07
CA GLU A 28 8.37 -17.65 9.37
C GLU A 28 7.57 -16.63 10.20
N GLN A 29 8.23 -15.62 10.77
CA GLN A 29 7.54 -14.59 11.53
C GLN A 29 7.14 -13.42 10.64
N ASP A 30 5.84 -13.20 10.57
CA ASP A 30 5.22 -12.04 9.99
C ASP A 30 5.49 -10.84 10.89
N THR A 31 6.25 -9.87 10.39
CA THR A 31 6.62 -8.67 11.14
C THR A 31 5.76 -7.47 10.75
N PHE A 32 5.79 -6.44 11.61
CA PHE A 32 5.16 -5.16 11.27
C PHE A 32 5.71 -4.59 9.96
N SER A 33 7.02 -4.71 9.74
CA SER A 33 7.66 -4.26 8.50
C SER A 33 7.11 -4.94 7.27
N ASP A 34 6.88 -6.26 7.33
CA ASP A 34 6.32 -7.01 6.20
C ASP A 34 4.91 -6.52 5.88
N ARG A 35 4.09 -6.34 6.90
CA ARG A 35 2.72 -5.86 6.73
C ARG A 35 2.70 -4.42 6.22
N LEU A 36 3.59 -3.59 6.73
CA LEU A 36 3.70 -2.20 6.28
C LEU A 36 4.05 -2.13 4.79
N SER A 37 5.00 -2.94 4.34
CA SER A 37 5.38 -2.96 2.93
C SER A 37 4.19 -3.36 2.05
N ILE A 38 3.44 -4.38 2.43
CA ILE A 38 2.25 -4.80 1.70
C ILE A 38 1.19 -3.68 1.69
N PHE A 39 0.95 -3.03 2.83
CA PHE A 39 0.02 -1.92 2.95
C PHE A 39 0.41 -0.77 1.99
N LEU A 40 1.69 -0.39 2.02
CA LEU A 40 2.18 0.72 1.20
C LEU A 40 2.15 0.39 -0.29
N ILE A 41 2.39 -0.86 -0.66
CA ILE A 41 2.33 -1.26 -2.07
C ILE A 41 0.89 -1.18 -2.58
N HIS A 42 -0.09 -1.65 -1.80
CA HIS A 42 -1.50 -1.50 -2.16
C HIS A 42 -1.85 -0.02 -2.40
N PHE A 43 -1.47 0.82 -1.45
CA PHE A 43 -1.75 2.25 -1.52
C PHE A 43 -1.07 2.90 -2.73
N ALA A 44 0.17 2.51 -3.00
CA ALA A 44 0.91 3.03 -4.15
C ALA A 44 0.24 2.68 -5.48
N PHE A 45 -0.29 1.47 -5.63
CA PHE A 45 -1.03 1.09 -6.83
C PHE A 45 -2.29 1.93 -7.00
N ILE A 46 -3.00 2.21 -5.92
CA ILE A 46 -4.21 3.05 -5.96
C ILE A 46 -3.84 4.46 -6.40
N LEU A 47 -2.80 5.07 -5.81
CA LEU A 47 -2.38 6.41 -6.19
C LEU A 47 -1.93 6.46 -7.65
N LYS A 48 -1.18 5.46 -8.09
CA LYS A 48 -0.72 5.36 -9.48
C LYS A 48 -1.91 5.31 -10.45
N GLU A 49 -2.86 4.44 -10.16
CA GLU A 49 -3.96 4.18 -11.08
C GLU A 49 -4.89 5.40 -11.23
N TYR A 50 -5.11 6.13 -10.16
CA TYR A 50 -6.07 7.23 -10.16
C TYR A 50 -5.42 8.61 -10.27
N LYS A 51 -4.12 8.68 -10.51
CA LYS A 51 -3.40 9.94 -10.66
C LYS A 51 -3.84 10.69 -11.92
N ASN A 52 -4.55 11.79 -11.75
CA ASN A 52 -4.84 12.76 -12.80
C ASN A 52 -5.14 14.11 -12.15
N VAL A 53 -5.30 15.14 -12.97
CA VAL A 53 -5.52 16.51 -12.48
C VAL A 53 -6.79 16.61 -11.64
N ASP A 54 -7.85 15.94 -12.07
CA ASP A 54 -9.15 16.02 -11.38
C ASP A 54 -9.14 15.35 -10.01
N ASN A 55 -8.30 14.33 -9.82
CA ASN A 55 -8.22 13.56 -8.58
C ASN A 55 -7.17 14.08 -7.61
N GLU A 56 -6.34 15.01 -8.01
CA GLU A 56 -5.15 15.43 -7.26
C GLU A 56 -5.46 15.79 -5.82
N LYS A 57 -6.52 16.59 -5.61
CA LYS A 57 -6.90 17.03 -4.26
C LYS A 57 -7.32 15.86 -3.37
N ILE A 58 -8.17 14.98 -3.89
CA ILE A 58 -8.67 13.83 -3.14
C ILE A 58 -7.53 12.87 -2.81
N LEU A 59 -6.64 12.62 -3.77
CA LEU A 59 -5.50 11.73 -3.55
C LEU A 59 -4.55 12.29 -2.49
N GLN A 60 -4.33 13.61 -2.47
CA GLN A 60 -3.53 14.25 -1.44
C GLN A 60 -4.17 14.11 -0.07
N GLU A 61 -5.47 14.30 0.02
CA GLU A 61 -6.21 14.14 1.28
C GLU A 61 -6.17 12.68 1.78
N LEU A 62 -6.29 11.71 0.88
CA LEU A 62 -6.15 10.29 1.22
C LEU A 62 -4.75 9.98 1.73
N TYR A 63 -3.72 10.52 1.08
CA TYR A 63 -2.32 10.38 1.49
C TYR A 63 -2.14 10.91 2.91
N ASP A 64 -2.58 12.13 3.17
CA ASP A 64 -2.42 12.77 4.47
C ASP A 64 -3.17 11.98 5.55
N PHE A 65 -4.40 11.56 5.26
CA PHE A 65 -5.21 10.80 6.20
C PHE A 65 -4.57 9.46 6.55
N ASN A 66 -4.12 8.73 5.54
CA ASN A 66 -3.54 7.39 5.75
C ASN A 66 -2.24 7.44 6.55
N PHE A 67 -1.38 8.40 6.29
CA PHE A 67 -0.13 8.53 7.04
C PHE A 67 -0.39 9.01 8.47
N ARG A 68 -1.43 9.83 8.67
CA ARG A 68 -1.83 10.19 10.02
C ARG A 68 -2.33 8.96 10.81
N GLN A 69 -3.12 8.10 10.17
CA GLN A 69 -3.58 6.85 10.81
C GLN A 69 -2.40 5.94 11.14
N LEU A 70 -1.43 5.85 10.26
CA LEU A 70 -0.21 5.08 10.50
C LEU A 70 0.55 5.61 11.72
N GLU A 71 0.71 6.93 11.81
CA GLU A 71 1.37 7.56 12.96
C GLU A 71 0.63 7.23 14.26
N LEU A 72 -0.69 7.33 14.25
CA LEU A 72 -1.50 7.00 15.44
C LEU A 72 -1.31 5.54 15.84
N SER A 73 -1.25 4.63 14.89
CA SER A 73 -1.03 3.21 15.14
C SER A 73 0.33 2.96 15.79
N ILE A 74 1.37 3.66 15.35
CA ILE A 74 2.71 3.54 15.91
C ILE A 74 2.74 4.09 17.35
N ARG A 75 2.02 5.19 17.61
CA ARG A 75 1.91 5.75 18.95
C ARG A 75 1.24 4.77 19.92
N GLU A 76 0.23 4.05 19.46
CA GLU A 76 -0.45 3.03 20.28
C GLU A 76 0.47 1.88 20.67
N ILE A 77 1.49 1.58 19.86
CA ILE A 77 2.49 0.56 20.19
C ILE A 77 3.40 1.03 21.34
N GLY A 78 3.48 2.34 21.58
CA GLY A 78 4.17 2.90 22.74
C GLY A 78 5.54 3.53 22.47
N TYR A 79 5.85 3.83 21.22
CA TYR A 79 7.10 4.53 20.88
C TYR A 79 7.06 6.00 21.35
N GLY A 80 8.20 6.53 21.79
CA GLY A 80 8.33 7.95 22.14
C GLY A 80 8.39 8.84 20.90
N ASP A 81 8.15 10.15 21.11
CA ASP A 81 8.01 11.12 20.01
C ASP A 81 9.20 11.14 19.03
N GLN A 82 10.42 11.06 19.54
CA GLN A 82 11.62 11.06 18.67
C GLN A 82 11.66 9.81 17.77
N SER A 83 11.35 8.66 18.36
CA SER A 83 11.31 7.40 17.61
C SER A 83 10.22 7.41 16.56
N ILE A 84 9.06 7.98 16.89
CA ILE A 84 7.92 8.08 15.96
C ILE A 84 8.30 8.96 14.77
N ASN A 85 8.88 10.13 15.02
CA ASN A 85 9.28 11.05 13.95
C ASN A 85 10.27 10.39 12.99
N LYS A 86 11.25 9.67 13.52
CA LYS A 86 12.22 8.95 12.71
C LYS A 86 11.55 7.85 11.87
N LYS A 87 10.69 7.06 12.51
CA LYS A 87 9.97 5.97 11.83
C LYS A 87 9.08 6.52 10.72
N MET A 88 8.35 7.60 10.99
CA MET A 88 7.49 8.21 9.98
C MET A 88 8.30 8.74 8.79
N LYS A 89 9.45 9.33 9.05
CA LYS A 89 10.33 9.78 7.97
C LYS A 89 10.79 8.60 7.12
N ASP A 90 11.20 7.50 7.76
CA ASP A 90 11.63 6.29 7.06
C ASP A 90 10.50 5.69 6.23
N TYR A 91 9.28 5.66 6.77
CA TYR A 91 8.12 5.11 6.09
C TYR A 91 7.69 5.97 4.90
N LEU A 92 7.77 7.30 5.04
CA LEU A 92 7.50 8.21 3.93
C LEU A 92 8.52 8.02 2.81
N ASN A 93 9.79 7.88 3.15
CA ASN A 93 10.85 7.61 2.19
C ASN A 93 10.62 6.29 1.47
N LEU A 94 10.27 5.25 2.23
CA LEU A 94 9.94 3.94 1.66
C LEU A 94 8.78 4.05 0.68
N PHE A 95 7.72 4.75 1.07
CA PHE A 95 6.54 4.92 0.23
C PHE A 95 6.87 5.65 -1.08
N HIS A 96 7.67 6.72 -1.00
CA HIS A 96 8.08 7.45 -2.21
C HIS A 96 8.93 6.59 -3.13
N ASN A 97 9.78 5.72 -2.58
CA ASN A 97 10.55 4.77 -3.37
C ASN A 97 9.64 3.75 -4.07
N ILE A 98 8.64 3.24 -3.35
CA ILE A 98 7.66 2.31 -3.91
C ILE A 98 6.90 2.97 -5.06
N ILE A 99 6.38 4.17 -4.85
CA ILE A 99 5.65 4.92 -5.89
C ILE A 99 6.51 5.10 -7.13
N SER A 100 7.76 5.52 -6.93
CA SER A 100 8.69 5.75 -8.03
C SER A 100 8.92 4.49 -8.87
N ASP A 101 9.11 3.35 -8.20
CA ASP A 101 9.36 2.09 -8.89
C ASP A 101 8.10 1.53 -9.57
N ILE A 102 6.95 1.64 -8.91
CA ILE A 102 5.68 1.12 -9.43
C ILE A 102 5.15 1.99 -10.59
N HIS A 103 5.60 3.23 -10.70
CA HIS A 103 5.12 4.15 -11.73
C HIS A 103 5.12 3.53 -13.13
N PHE A 104 6.11 2.73 -13.45
CA PHE A 104 6.27 2.10 -14.77
C PHE A 104 5.76 0.66 -14.83
N TRP A 105 5.00 0.23 -13.84
CA TRP A 105 4.53 -1.16 -13.71
C TRP A 105 3.90 -1.72 -14.97
N ASP A 106 2.99 -0.96 -15.60
CA ASP A 106 2.24 -1.44 -16.76
C ASP A 106 3.14 -1.71 -17.97
N ASP A 107 4.31 -1.05 -18.02
CA ASP A 107 5.28 -1.21 -19.11
C ASP A 107 6.36 -2.24 -18.81
N MET A 108 6.34 -2.84 -17.63
CA MET A 108 7.36 -3.81 -17.22
C MET A 108 7.03 -5.22 -17.72
N GLU A 109 8.07 -5.96 -18.11
CA GLU A 109 8.01 -7.40 -18.31
C GLU A 109 7.88 -8.09 -16.96
N LEU A 110 7.48 -9.36 -16.98
CA LEU A 110 7.28 -10.16 -15.77
C LEU A 110 8.55 -10.20 -14.91
N LEU A 111 9.72 -10.41 -15.52
CA LEU A 111 10.98 -10.46 -14.78
C LEU A 111 11.27 -9.14 -14.07
N LYS A 112 10.98 -8.02 -14.72
CA LYS A 112 11.16 -6.70 -14.14
C LYS A 112 10.20 -6.45 -12.98
N LYS A 113 8.96 -6.94 -13.11
CA LYS A 113 7.97 -6.86 -12.01
C LYS A 113 8.43 -7.65 -10.79
N ASN A 114 9.01 -8.83 -11.01
CA ASN A 114 9.60 -9.64 -9.93
C ASN A 114 10.69 -8.86 -9.20
N GLU A 115 11.62 -8.26 -9.95
CA GLU A 115 12.71 -7.46 -9.37
C GLU A 115 12.18 -6.27 -8.60
N CYS A 116 11.18 -5.58 -9.14
CA CYS A 116 10.56 -4.42 -8.53
C CYS A 116 10.00 -4.76 -7.15
N LEU A 117 9.17 -5.81 -7.06
CA LEU A 117 8.56 -6.19 -5.78
C LEU A 117 9.55 -6.81 -4.81
N LEU A 118 10.50 -7.60 -5.31
CA LEU A 118 11.50 -8.24 -4.46
C LEU A 118 12.32 -7.21 -3.69
N LYS A 119 12.56 -6.05 -4.28
CA LYS A 119 13.27 -4.95 -3.64
C LYS A 119 12.63 -4.54 -2.32
N PHE A 120 11.29 -4.59 -2.23
CA PHE A 120 10.53 -4.17 -1.05
C PHE A 120 10.02 -5.34 -0.21
N LEU A 121 10.03 -6.55 -0.74
CA LEU A 121 9.42 -7.73 -0.12
C LEU A 121 10.43 -8.86 0.03
N GLN A 122 11.60 -8.55 0.59
CA GLN A 122 12.71 -9.50 0.68
C GLN A 122 12.41 -10.72 1.57
N ASN A 123 11.49 -10.58 2.54
CA ASN A 123 11.11 -11.69 3.40
C ASN A 123 10.06 -12.62 2.77
N PHE A 124 9.59 -12.31 1.55
CA PHE A 124 8.55 -13.10 0.90
C PHE A 124 9.19 -14.11 -0.06
N GLY A 125 8.94 -15.39 0.19
CA GLY A 125 9.60 -16.46 -0.56
C GLY A 125 9.00 -16.73 -1.94
N ASN A 126 7.74 -16.35 -2.16
CA ASN A 126 7.07 -16.59 -3.44
C ASN A 126 6.70 -15.25 -4.10
N ILE A 127 7.71 -14.61 -4.65
CA ILE A 127 7.52 -13.28 -5.27
C ILE A 127 6.61 -13.36 -6.51
N GLU A 128 6.63 -14.47 -7.23
CA GLU A 128 5.78 -14.63 -8.42
C GLU A 128 4.30 -14.60 -8.06
N PHE A 129 3.93 -15.19 -6.93
CA PHE A 129 2.57 -15.12 -6.40
C PHE A 129 2.18 -13.66 -6.12
N LEU A 130 3.07 -12.90 -5.50
CA LEU A 130 2.80 -11.50 -5.17
C LEU A 130 2.72 -10.63 -6.41
N VAL A 131 3.57 -10.87 -7.40
CA VAL A 131 3.48 -10.15 -8.68
C VAL A 131 2.13 -10.41 -9.32
N ARG A 132 1.67 -11.66 -9.34
CA ARG A 132 0.36 -12.00 -9.89
C ARG A 132 -0.76 -11.34 -9.09
N TYR A 133 -0.65 -11.37 -7.76
CA TYR A 133 -1.63 -10.73 -6.89
C TYR A 133 -1.76 -9.23 -7.21
N PHE A 134 -0.64 -8.50 -7.28
CA PHE A 134 -0.67 -7.06 -7.52
C PHE A 134 -1.03 -6.74 -8.97
N GLN A 135 -0.68 -7.61 -9.91
CA GLN A 135 -1.14 -7.47 -11.29
C GLN A 135 -2.66 -7.53 -11.36
N ASP A 136 -3.26 -8.50 -10.68
CA ASP A 136 -4.72 -8.64 -10.62
C ASP A 136 -5.36 -7.47 -9.89
N PHE A 137 -4.73 -7.00 -8.82
CA PHE A 137 -5.21 -5.82 -8.08
C PHE A 137 -5.21 -4.59 -8.98
N SER A 138 -4.13 -4.36 -9.71
CA SER A 138 -4.01 -3.25 -10.65
C SER A 138 -5.12 -3.30 -11.73
N LEU A 139 -5.36 -4.49 -12.28
CA LEU A 139 -6.41 -4.67 -13.29
C LEU A 139 -7.80 -4.42 -12.71
N GLU A 140 -8.04 -4.84 -11.48
CA GLU A 140 -9.30 -4.59 -10.78
C GLU A 140 -9.54 -3.09 -10.59
N LEU A 141 -8.51 -2.35 -10.19
CA LEU A 141 -8.60 -0.90 -10.01
C LEU A 141 -9.00 -0.20 -11.32
N LYS A 142 -8.54 -0.70 -12.46
CA LYS A 142 -8.83 -0.10 -13.76
C LYS A 142 -10.31 -0.18 -14.16
N LYS A 143 -11.09 -1.02 -13.47
CA LYS A 143 -12.54 -1.14 -13.72
C LYS A 143 -13.34 0.02 -13.14
N TYR A 144 -12.71 0.85 -12.30
CA TYR A 144 -13.36 1.95 -11.60
C TYR A 144 -12.64 3.27 -11.87
N ASP A 145 -13.38 4.38 -11.80
CA ASP A 145 -12.73 5.66 -11.56
C ASP A 145 -12.58 5.84 -10.04
N LEU A 146 -11.92 6.89 -9.59
CA LEU A 146 -11.67 7.09 -8.16
C LEU A 146 -12.97 7.19 -7.35
N ASN A 147 -13.94 7.96 -7.84
CA ASN A 147 -15.22 8.11 -7.14
C ASN A 147 -15.94 6.78 -7.00
N SER A 148 -15.98 5.98 -8.05
CA SER A 148 -16.62 4.65 -8.04
C SER A 148 -15.89 3.71 -7.09
N TYR A 149 -14.56 3.77 -7.07
CA TYR A 149 -13.75 2.95 -6.15
C TYR A 149 -14.07 3.31 -4.70
N LEU A 150 -14.07 4.61 -4.37
CA LEU A 150 -14.40 5.06 -3.02
C LEU A 150 -15.79 4.64 -2.60
N LYS A 151 -16.76 4.70 -3.50
CA LYS A 151 -18.12 4.22 -3.22
C LYS A 151 -18.16 2.72 -2.97
N SER A 152 -17.39 1.94 -3.73
CA SER A 152 -17.34 0.49 -3.56
C SER A 152 -16.81 0.08 -2.19
N VAL A 153 -15.79 0.76 -1.68
CA VAL A 153 -15.24 0.46 -0.36
C VAL A 153 -16.11 0.97 0.78
N ASN A 154 -16.94 2.00 0.55
CA ASN A 154 -17.89 2.48 1.55
C ASN A 154 -19.04 1.50 1.79
N LYS A 155 -19.37 0.65 0.82
CA LYS A 155 -20.45 -0.33 0.92
C LYS A 155 -20.03 -1.63 1.59
N SER A 156 -18.76 -1.82 1.78
CA SER A 156 -18.22 -3.01 2.45
C SER A 156 -18.02 -2.77 3.94
#